data_ea2e4aa9dca9edac7eedc33391bed4d4
#
_entry.id   ea2e4aa9dca9edac7eedc33391bed4d4
#
_cell.length_a   1.000
_cell.length_b   1.000
_cell.length_c   1.000
_cell.angle_alpha   90.00
_cell.angle_beta   90.00
_cell.angle_gamma   90.00
#
_symmetry.space_group_name_H-M   'P 1'
#
loop_
_entity.id
_entity.type
_entity.pdbx_description
1 polymer ?
#
loop_
_entity_poly.entity_id
_entity_poly.type
_entity_poly.pdbx_seq_one_letter_code
_entity_poly.pdbx_strand_id
1 'polypeptide(L)'
;MLKICHRAVDNPHSRGELMPNSPSSLAWLRTGAYGSIMQPQKSKRLTRSAWVDSGIDVLRSKGSDALKAEPMARHLNTTKGSFYWHFKDVQDFQGSVLTLWEQAAIVELSRILEEDAGGVECFQALAKSLADPSGTNLVLRSEPSVRAWSTNSTLAQEVVARVDEARLSVLTTVLKRIGIANPEVAHMVYGAAIGMSMINDEDRRDKTKSIGSLVDLVLALR
;
A
#
# COMPACT_ATOMS: atom_id res chain seq x y z
N MET A 1 -16.01 49.10 2.38
CA MET A 1 -17.45 49.30 2.68
C MET A 1 -17.93 47.98 3.27
N LEU A 2 -17.97 47.92 4.59
CA LEU A 2 -19.14 47.89 5.49
C LEU A 2 -20.01 46.66 5.29
N LYS A 3 -20.32 45.82 6.27
CA LYS A 3 -20.77 46.09 7.64
C LYS A 3 -20.62 44.81 8.52
N ILE A 4 -20.13 45.08 9.70
CA ILE A 4 -20.19 44.26 10.91
C ILE A 4 -21.66 44.27 11.42
N CYS A 5 -22.13 43.14 11.97
CA CYS A 5 -23.21 43.15 12.96
C CYS A 5 -22.93 42.17 14.07
N HIS A 6 -22.52 42.72 15.21
CA HIS A 6 -22.66 42.17 16.55
C HIS A 6 -24.14 42.09 16.96
N ARG A 7 -24.50 41.05 17.71
CA ARG A 7 -25.48 41.24 18.78
C ARG A 7 -25.23 40.25 19.91
N ALA A 8 -24.97 40.86 21.07
CA ALA A 8 -24.87 40.23 22.37
C ALA A 8 -26.20 40.34 23.13
N VAL A 9 -26.22 39.69 24.34
CA VAL A 9 -27.07 39.99 25.53
C VAL A 9 -28.39 39.18 25.55
N ASP A 10 -28.67 38.35 26.52
CA ASP A 10 -28.92 38.63 27.92
C ASP A 10 -29.04 37.38 28.79
N ASN A 11 -28.53 37.50 30.03
CA ASN A 11 -28.80 36.67 31.17
C ASN A 11 -29.78 37.43 32.12
N PRO A 12 -30.74 36.81 32.78
CA PRO A 12 -30.95 37.20 34.15
C PRO A 12 -31.26 36.04 35.13
N HIS A 13 -30.49 36.03 36.19
CA HIS A 13 -30.82 35.94 37.64
C HIS A 13 -31.90 34.96 38.18
N SER A 14 -31.47 34.04 39.04
CA SER A 14 -31.56 34.05 40.53
C SER A 14 -32.86 33.61 41.16
N ARG A 15 -32.69 32.66 42.05
CA ARG A 15 -33.25 32.39 43.38
C ARG A 15 -33.21 30.87 43.60
N GLY A 16 -32.49 30.25 44.50
CA GLY A 16 -32.52 30.41 45.95
C GLY A 16 -33.57 29.51 46.54
N GLU A 17 -33.16 28.42 47.14
CA GLU A 17 -33.80 27.88 48.35
C GLU A 17 -33.23 26.53 48.76
N LEU A 18 -32.57 26.52 49.90
CA LEU A 18 -32.72 25.66 51.09
C LEU A 18 -32.35 24.18 50.98
N MET A 19 -31.25 23.86 51.65
CA MET A 19 -30.99 22.57 52.27
C MET A 19 -32.04 22.23 53.34
N PRO A 20 -32.34 20.94 53.52
CA PRO A 20 -32.05 20.39 54.82
C PRO A 20 -31.49 18.97 54.83
N ASN A 21 -30.59 18.80 55.79
CA ASN A 21 -30.37 17.65 56.67
C ASN A 21 -29.94 16.29 56.06
N SER A 22 -28.73 15.95 56.40
CA SER A 22 -28.28 14.56 56.63
C SER A 22 -29.13 13.82 57.61
N PRO A 23 -29.26 12.50 57.46
CA PRO A 23 -28.69 11.66 58.47
C PRO A 23 -27.89 10.45 57.98
N SER A 24 -26.81 10.27 58.68
CA SER A 24 -26.27 9.02 59.20
C SER A 24 -26.02 7.81 58.29
N SER A 25 -24.71 7.59 58.09
CA SER A 25 -24.03 6.34 58.41
C SER A 25 -24.63 5.01 57.88
N LEU A 26 -23.76 4.30 57.19
CA LEU A 26 -23.80 2.84 57.03
C LEU A 26 -24.68 2.26 55.91
N ALA A 27 -24.54 2.74 54.69
CA ALA A 27 -25.08 2.01 53.55
C ALA A 27 -24.05 1.68 52.45
N TRP A 28 -22.75 1.79 52.73
CA TRP A 28 -21.67 1.56 51.73
C TRP A 28 -21.11 0.14 51.74
N LEU A 29 -21.70 -0.78 52.48
CA LEU A 29 -21.18 -2.14 52.69
C LEU A 29 -22.02 -3.26 52.07
N ARG A 30 -22.79 -3.01 51.02
CA ARG A 30 -23.50 -4.11 50.35
C ARG A 30 -23.83 -3.83 48.88
N THR A 31 -22.82 -3.54 48.06
CA THR A 31 -22.88 -3.89 46.64
C THR A 31 -21.45 -4.19 46.22
N GLY A 32 -21.14 -5.48 46.20
CA GLY A 32 -19.92 -5.99 45.59
C GLY A 32 -19.96 -5.70 44.08
N ALA A 33 -19.43 -4.56 43.68
CA ALA A 33 -19.01 -4.37 42.32
C ALA A 33 -17.74 -5.21 42.15
N TYR A 34 -17.93 -6.50 41.92
CA TYR A 34 -16.89 -7.31 41.29
C TYR A 34 -16.58 -6.65 39.95
N GLY A 35 -15.37 -6.07 39.91
CA GLY A 35 -14.86 -5.52 38.71
C GLY A 35 -15.06 -6.51 37.56
N SER A 36 -15.68 -6.04 36.50
CA SER A 36 -15.61 -6.70 35.19
C SER A 36 -14.13 -6.95 34.91
N ILE A 37 -13.72 -8.18 35.18
CA ILE A 37 -12.46 -8.69 34.65
C ILE A 37 -12.63 -8.58 33.16
N MET A 38 -12.00 -7.57 32.55
CA MET A 38 -11.80 -7.50 31.11
C MET A 38 -11.23 -8.85 30.70
N GLN A 39 -12.08 -9.71 30.16
CA GLN A 39 -11.60 -10.91 29.50
C GLN A 39 -10.64 -10.44 28.43
N PRO A 40 -9.39 -10.93 28.39
CA PRO A 40 -8.50 -10.60 27.30
C PRO A 40 -9.22 -11.06 26.02
N GLN A 41 -9.58 -10.11 25.16
CA GLN A 41 -10.07 -10.42 23.82
C GLN A 41 -9.06 -11.41 23.24
N LYS A 42 -9.50 -12.63 22.95
CA LYS A 42 -8.71 -13.61 22.23
C LYS A 42 -8.22 -12.90 20.97
N SER A 43 -6.95 -12.50 20.93
CA SER A 43 -6.35 -11.89 19.77
C SER A 43 -6.57 -12.86 18.61
N LYS A 44 -7.27 -12.40 17.58
CA LYS A 44 -7.55 -13.19 16.39
C LYS A 44 -6.19 -13.68 15.90
N ARG A 45 -5.99 -15.01 15.90
CA ARG A 45 -4.71 -15.63 15.57
C ARG A 45 -4.31 -15.12 14.17
N LEU A 46 -3.20 -14.41 14.08
CA LEU A 46 -2.71 -13.88 12.82
C LEU A 46 -2.45 -15.06 11.87
N THR A 47 -2.88 -14.93 10.62
CA THR A 47 -2.60 -15.90 9.57
C THR A 47 -1.25 -15.61 8.92
N ARG A 48 -0.66 -16.60 8.22
CA ARG A 48 0.55 -16.39 7.41
C ARG A 48 0.36 -15.26 6.41
N SER A 49 -0.81 -15.20 5.74
CA SER A 49 -1.13 -14.10 4.80
C SER A 49 -1.15 -12.74 5.49
N ALA A 50 -1.75 -12.60 6.67
CA ALA A 50 -1.76 -11.34 7.40
C ALA A 50 -0.35 -10.81 7.74
N TRP A 51 0.61 -11.71 8.01
CA TRP A 51 2.01 -11.35 8.17
C TRP A 51 2.63 -10.84 6.86
N VAL A 52 2.35 -11.51 5.74
CA VAL A 52 2.89 -11.15 4.42
C VAL A 52 2.30 -9.83 3.94
N ASP A 53 0.99 -9.64 4.09
CA ASP A 53 0.31 -8.38 3.74
C ASP A 53 0.89 -7.20 4.53
N SER A 54 1.05 -7.39 5.86
CA SER A 54 1.72 -6.39 6.70
C SER A 54 3.18 -6.18 6.33
N GLY A 55 3.86 -7.21 5.79
CA GLY A 55 5.21 -7.12 5.25
C GLY A 55 5.32 -6.14 4.09
N ILE A 56 4.34 -6.13 3.19
CA ILE A 56 4.25 -5.15 2.09
C ILE A 56 4.13 -3.72 2.64
N ASP A 57 3.28 -3.50 3.65
CA ASP A 57 3.10 -2.17 4.25
C ASP A 57 4.36 -1.70 4.99
N VAL A 58 5.03 -2.60 5.69
CA VAL A 58 6.30 -2.31 6.37
C VAL A 58 7.42 -2.05 5.37
N LEU A 59 7.52 -2.84 4.31
CA LEU A 59 8.48 -2.62 3.23
C LEU A 59 8.33 -1.22 2.63
N ARG A 60 7.11 -0.83 2.32
CA ARG A 60 6.81 0.49 1.74
C ARG A 60 7.13 1.65 2.68
N SER A 61 6.83 1.50 3.98
CA SER A 61 6.94 2.61 4.94
C SER A 61 8.29 2.69 5.64
N LYS A 62 9.00 1.57 5.80
CA LYS A 62 10.22 1.45 6.61
C LYS A 62 11.40 0.79 5.89
N GLY A 63 11.17 0.29 4.67
CA GLY A 63 12.19 -0.42 3.90
C GLY A 63 12.41 -1.87 4.33
N SER A 64 13.27 -2.57 3.59
CA SER A 64 13.53 -4.01 3.76
C SER A 64 14.20 -4.38 5.08
N ASP A 65 14.95 -3.48 5.69
CA ASP A 65 15.62 -3.72 6.98
C ASP A 65 14.63 -3.98 8.12
N ALA A 66 13.40 -3.51 7.99
CA ALA A 66 12.33 -3.75 8.94
C ALA A 66 11.64 -5.13 8.76
N LEU A 67 11.92 -5.87 7.68
CA LEU A 67 11.37 -7.20 7.41
C LEU A 67 12.13 -8.28 8.19
N LYS A 68 12.13 -8.15 9.52
CA LYS A 68 12.77 -9.06 10.49
C LYS A 68 11.73 -9.48 11.53
N ALA A 69 11.93 -10.64 12.15
CA ALA A 69 10.96 -11.24 13.08
C ALA A 69 10.52 -10.30 14.21
N GLU A 70 11.46 -9.59 14.82
CA GLU A 70 11.15 -8.71 15.97
C GLU A 70 10.46 -7.38 15.55
N PRO A 71 10.94 -6.62 14.55
CA PRO A 71 10.23 -5.44 14.05
C PRO A 71 8.81 -5.77 13.58
N MET A 72 8.64 -6.89 12.88
CA MET A 72 7.32 -7.33 12.40
C MET A 72 6.39 -7.72 13.54
N ALA A 73 6.89 -8.48 14.53
CA ALA A 73 6.10 -8.85 15.71
C ALA A 73 5.64 -7.60 16.49
N ARG A 74 6.51 -6.60 16.64
CA ARG A 74 6.16 -5.32 17.27
C ARG A 74 5.13 -4.54 16.46
N HIS A 75 5.26 -4.51 15.13
CA HIS A 75 4.31 -3.87 14.24
C HIS A 75 2.91 -4.48 14.32
N LEU A 76 2.84 -5.81 14.42
CA LEU A 76 1.59 -6.56 14.52
C LEU A 76 1.08 -6.74 15.97
N ASN A 77 1.72 -6.10 16.94
CA ASN A 77 1.41 -6.21 18.37
C ASN A 77 1.30 -7.68 18.84
N THR A 78 2.29 -8.48 18.47
CA THR A 78 2.38 -9.91 18.80
C THR A 78 3.81 -10.28 19.24
N THR A 79 4.07 -11.58 19.47
CA THR A 79 5.36 -12.07 19.93
C THR A 79 6.26 -12.55 18.78
N LYS A 80 7.58 -12.47 18.97
CA LYS A 80 8.56 -13.08 18.06
C LYS A 80 8.32 -14.59 17.88
N GLY A 81 7.84 -15.29 18.91
CA GLY A 81 7.46 -16.69 18.81
C GLY A 81 6.32 -16.91 17.81
N SER A 82 5.35 -16.00 17.74
CA SER A 82 4.26 -16.08 16.75
C SER A 82 4.77 -16.02 15.30
N PHE A 83 5.84 -15.26 15.03
CA PHE A 83 6.47 -15.23 13.71
C PHE A 83 6.97 -16.61 13.29
N TYR A 84 7.71 -17.30 14.16
CA TYR A 84 8.30 -18.61 13.86
C TYR A 84 7.30 -19.78 13.81
N TRP A 85 6.03 -19.52 14.20
CA TRP A 85 4.94 -20.46 13.89
C TRP A 85 4.53 -20.43 12.42
N HIS A 86 4.80 -19.35 11.72
CA HIS A 86 4.38 -19.14 10.32
C HIS A 86 5.54 -19.25 9.33
N PHE A 87 6.76 -18.91 9.76
CA PHE A 87 7.93 -18.85 8.90
C PHE A 87 9.10 -19.60 9.54
N LYS A 88 9.78 -20.37 8.71
CA LYS A 88 10.97 -21.11 9.11
C LYS A 88 12.07 -20.16 9.61
N ASP A 89 12.29 -19.09 8.89
CA ASP A 89 13.27 -18.07 9.15
C ASP A 89 12.85 -16.72 8.49
N VAL A 90 13.70 -15.72 8.61
CA VAL A 90 13.46 -14.39 8.02
C VAL A 90 13.48 -14.46 6.49
N GLN A 91 14.29 -15.31 5.89
CA GLN A 91 14.36 -15.45 4.43
C GLN A 91 13.07 -16.05 3.86
N ASP A 92 12.47 -17.05 4.51
CA ASP A 92 11.15 -17.61 4.14
C ASP A 92 10.06 -16.52 4.17
N PHE A 93 10.07 -15.65 5.19
CA PHE A 93 9.15 -14.52 5.27
C PHE A 93 9.39 -13.52 4.14
N GLN A 94 10.63 -13.09 3.94
CA GLN A 94 11.03 -12.16 2.90
C GLN A 94 10.71 -12.70 1.51
N GLY A 95 10.97 -13.97 1.25
CA GLY A 95 10.58 -14.65 0.01
C GLY A 95 9.07 -14.65 -0.20
N SER A 96 8.28 -14.83 0.87
CA SER A 96 6.82 -14.78 0.79
C SER A 96 6.29 -13.36 0.45
N VAL A 97 6.92 -12.31 0.99
CA VAL A 97 6.60 -10.92 0.66
C VAL A 97 6.91 -10.62 -0.82
N LEU A 98 8.06 -11.05 -1.31
CA LEU A 98 8.46 -10.90 -2.71
C LEU A 98 7.54 -11.69 -3.65
N THR A 99 7.17 -12.91 -3.28
CA THR A 99 6.23 -13.74 -4.05
C THR A 99 4.87 -13.06 -4.19
N LEU A 100 4.36 -12.43 -3.12
CA LEU A 100 3.11 -11.68 -3.19
C LEU A 100 3.20 -10.52 -4.18
N TRP A 101 4.31 -9.78 -4.19
CA TRP A 101 4.53 -8.68 -5.13
C TRP A 101 4.67 -9.19 -6.58
N GLU A 102 5.43 -10.26 -6.81
CA GLU A 102 5.59 -10.90 -8.12
C GLU A 102 4.23 -11.36 -8.67
N GLN A 103 3.44 -12.06 -7.86
CA GLN A 103 2.11 -12.52 -8.24
C GLN A 103 1.18 -11.35 -8.59
N ALA A 104 1.20 -10.28 -7.80
CA ALA A 104 0.40 -9.09 -8.10
C ALA A 104 0.79 -8.46 -9.45
N ALA A 105 2.09 -8.41 -9.77
CA ALA A 105 2.58 -7.88 -11.04
C ALA A 105 2.13 -8.74 -12.23
N ILE A 106 2.19 -10.06 -12.12
CA ILE A 106 1.77 -10.99 -13.17
C ILE A 106 0.24 -10.97 -13.36
N VAL A 107 -0.53 -10.95 -12.27
CA VAL A 107 -1.99 -10.82 -12.33
C VAL A 107 -2.41 -9.53 -13.04
N GLU A 108 -1.72 -8.41 -12.76
CA GLU A 108 -2.03 -7.13 -13.43
C GLU A 108 -1.73 -7.21 -14.95
N LEU A 109 -0.63 -7.84 -15.35
CA LEU A 109 -0.36 -8.07 -16.78
C LEU A 109 -1.45 -8.91 -17.45
N SER A 110 -1.87 -10.00 -16.80
CA SER A 110 -2.91 -10.88 -17.31
C SER A 110 -4.23 -10.10 -17.46
N ARG A 111 -4.62 -9.32 -16.46
CA ARG A 111 -5.82 -8.48 -16.48
C ARG A 111 -5.84 -7.54 -17.69
N ILE A 112 -4.72 -6.84 -17.96
CA ILE A 112 -4.62 -5.90 -19.09
C ILE A 112 -4.72 -6.65 -20.42
N LEU A 113 -4.18 -7.85 -20.52
CA LEU A 113 -4.20 -8.65 -21.75
C LEU A 113 -5.56 -9.31 -22.00
N GLU A 114 -6.34 -9.59 -20.96
CA GLU A 114 -7.67 -10.20 -21.03
C GLU A 114 -8.78 -9.17 -21.35
N GLU A 115 -8.55 -7.89 -21.13
CA GLU A 115 -9.43 -6.84 -21.60
C GLU A 115 -9.43 -6.91 -23.14
N ASP A 116 -10.58 -7.20 -23.74
CA ASP A 116 -10.78 -7.31 -25.21
C ASP A 116 -10.67 -5.92 -25.87
N ALA A 117 -9.55 -5.29 -25.62
CA ALA A 117 -9.18 -3.96 -26.10
C ALA A 117 -8.27 -4.10 -27.33
N GLY A 118 -8.35 -3.14 -28.24
CA GLY A 118 -7.43 -3.05 -29.36
C GLY A 118 -5.97 -2.96 -28.91
N GLY A 119 -5.02 -3.22 -29.82
CA GLY A 119 -3.59 -3.19 -29.48
C GLY A 119 -3.11 -1.84 -28.96
N VAL A 120 -3.70 -0.73 -29.40
CA VAL A 120 -3.36 0.63 -28.93
C VAL A 120 -3.85 0.83 -27.51
N GLU A 121 -5.08 0.46 -27.22
CA GLU A 121 -5.69 0.56 -25.88
C GLU A 121 -4.94 -0.32 -24.86
N CYS A 122 -4.56 -1.53 -25.28
CA CYS A 122 -3.72 -2.42 -24.46
C CYS A 122 -2.35 -1.79 -24.18
N PHE A 123 -1.69 -1.17 -25.17
CA PHE A 123 -0.45 -0.45 -24.97
C PHE A 123 -0.59 0.71 -23.99
N GLN A 124 -1.64 1.51 -24.14
CA GLN A 124 -1.93 2.64 -23.24
C GLN A 124 -2.17 2.17 -21.79
N ALA A 125 -2.98 1.13 -21.62
CA ALA A 125 -3.27 0.56 -20.31
C ALA A 125 -2.00 0.01 -19.64
N LEU A 126 -1.15 -0.71 -20.39
CA LEU A 126 0.11 -1.26 -19.91
C LEU A 126 1.08 -0.15 -19.48
N ALA A 127 1.32 0.85 -20.34
CA ALA A 127 2.21 1.97 -20.03
C ALA A 127 1.73 2.75 -18.79
N LYS A 128 0.42 2.99 -18.67
CA LYS A 128 -0.17 3.66 -17.52
C LYS A 128 0.00 2.84 -16.22
N SER A 129 -0.28 1.55 -16.25
CA SER A 129 -0.14 0.67 -15.09
C SER A 129 1.31 0.60 -14.57
N LEU A 130 2.29 0.60 -15.49
CA LEU A 130 3.71 0.60 -15.15
C LEU A 130 4.18 1.93 -14.53
N ALA A 131 3.68 3.06 -15.02
CA ALA A 131 4.07 4.38 -14.53
C ALA A 131 3.39 4.75 -13.22
N ASP A 132 2.16 4.35 -13.02
CA ASP A 132 1.38 4.58 -11.81
C ASP A 132 0.62 3.33 -11.34
N PRO A 133 1.30 2.42 -10.64
CA PRO A 133 0.69 1.23 -10.08
C PRO A 133 -0.28 1.54 -8.93
N SER A 134 -0.38 2.80 -8.50
CA SER A 134 -1.19 3.20 -7.33
C SER A 134 -2.69 3.05 -7.55
N GLY A 135 -3.14 3.08 -8.80
CA GLY A 135 -4.55 3.01 -9.17
C GLY A 135 -5.14 1.60 -9.18
N THR A 136 -4.31 0.56 -9.28
CA THR A 136 -4.77 -0.81 -9.57
C THR A 136 -4.59 -1.79 -8.40
N ASN A 137 -3.45 -1.75 -7.72
CA ASN A 137 -3.16 -2.70 -6.65
C ASN A 137 -2.26 -2.09 -5.57
N LEU A 138 -2.70 -2.17 -4.30
CA LEU A 138 -1.92 -1.67 -3.15
C LEU A 138 -0.54 -2.33 -3.03
N VAL A 139 -0.43 -3.61 -3.41
CA VAL A 139 0.84 -4.36 -3.39
C VAL A 139 1.83 -3.75 -4.38
N LEU A 140 1.37 -3.34 -5.57
CA LEU A 140 2.24 -2.74 -6.59
C LEU A 140 2.75 -1.34 -6.23
N ARG A 141 2.14 -0.67 -5.26
CA ARG A 141 2.69 0.57 -4.68
C ARG A 141 4.03 0.37 -3.98
N SER A 142 4.41 -0.87 -3.67
CA SER A 142 5.72 -1.20 -3.09
C SER A 142 6.83 -1.32 -4.13
N GLU A 143 6.55 -1.14 -5.42
CA GLU A 143 7.53 -1.24 -6.51
C GLU A 143 8.83 -0.48 -6.22
N PRO A 144 8.82 0.81 -5.83
CA PRO A 144 10.06 1.53 -5.54
C PRO A 144 10.85 0.91 -4.39
N SER A 145 10.16 0.42 -3.35
CA SER A 145 10.80 -0.21 -2.19
C SER A 145 11.38 -1.59 -2.52
N VAL A 146 10.71 -2.38 -3.37
CA VAL A 146 11.21 -3.67 -3.86
C VAL A 146 12.45 -3.45 -4.72
N ARG A 147 12.45 -2.46 -5.61
CA ARG A 147 13.61 -2.12 -6.44
C ARG A 147 14.78 -1.60 -5.61
N ALA A 148 14.53 -0.74 -4.62
CA ALA A 148 15.57 -0.33 -3.67
C ALA A 148 16.16 -1.54 -2.92
N TRP A 149 15.32 -2.49 -2.51
CA TRP A 149 15.76 -3.70 -1.84
C TRP A 149 16.61 -4.60 -2.76
N SER A 150 16.29 -4.69 -4.06
CA SER A 150 17.04 -5.51 -5.02
C SER A 150 18.49 -5.08 -5.21
N THR A 151 18.86 -3.85 -4.83
CA THR A 151 20.25 -3.38 -4.90
C THR A 151 21.17 -4.08 -3.90
N ASN A 152 20.61 -4.62 -2.80
CA ASN A 152 21.34 -5.22 -1.69
C ASN A 152 20.93 -6.67 -1.37
N SER A 153 20.06 -7.27 -2.17
CA SER A 153 19.51 -8.62 -1.93
C SER A 153 19.40 -9.41 -3.21
N THR A 154 20.17 -10.48 -3.33
CA THR A 154 20.11 -11.39 -4.46
C THR A 154 18.70 -11.97 -4.65
N LEU A 155 18.02 -12.32 -3.55
CA LEU A 155 16.65 -12.82 -3.58
C LEU A 155 15.69 -11.82 -4.24
N ALA A 156 15.76 -10.55 -3.84
CA ALA A 156 14.92 -9.50 -4.41
C ALA A 156 15.33 -9.19 -5.86
N GLN A 157 16.62 -9.22 -6.17
CA GLN A 157 17.14 -9.01 -7.53
C GLN A 157 16.60 -10.05 -8.52
N GLU A 158 16.59 -11.33 -8.15
CA GLU A 158 16.06 -12.41 -8.98
C GLU A 158 14.57 -12.24 -9.25
N VAL A 159 13.79 -11.86 -8.22
CA VAL A 159 12.35 -11.63 -8.36
C VAL A 159 12.07 -10.43 -9.27
N VAL A 160 12.78 -9.32 -9.07
CA VAL A 160 12.67 -8.12 -9.93
C VAL A 160 13.00 -8.46 -11.37
N ALA A 161 14.09 -9.22 -11.62
CA ALA A 161 14.49 -9.61 -12.97
C ALA A 161 13.40 -10.43 -13.68
N ARG A 162 12.75 -11.39 -12.99
CA ARG A 162 11.64 -12.17 -13.58
C ARG A 162 10.43 -11.29 -13.94
N VAL A 163 10.08 -10.35 -13.07
CA VAL A 163 8.96 -9.42 -13.32
C VAL A 163 9.29 -8.49 -14.48
N ASP A 164 10.53 -7.98 -14.55
CA ASP A 164 11.00 -7.11 -15.63
C ASP A 164 10.96 -7.86 -16.99
N GLU A 165 11.43 -9.10 -17.02
CA GLU A 165 11.38 -9.95 -18.22
C GLU A 165 9.95 -10.18 -18.70
N ALA A 166 9.03 -10.52 -17.79
CA ALA A 166 7.62 -10.72 -18.12
C ALA A 166 6.98 -9.45 -18.70
N ARG A 167 7.22 -8.31 -18.07
CA ARG A 167 6.67 -7.01 -18.51
C ARG A 167 7.24 -6.59 -19.87
N LEU A 168 8.54 -6.72 -20.08
CA LEU A 168 9.19 -6.43 -21.37
C LEU A 168 8.70 -7.35 -22.49
N SER A 169 8.52 -8.62 -22.22
CA SER A 169 7.97 -9.60 -23.17
C SER A 169 6.58 -9.22 -23.63
N VAL A 170 5.69 -8.90 -22.68
CA VAL A 170 4.32 -8.45 -22.97
C VAL A 170 4.35 -7.13 -23.77
N LEU A 171 5.11 -6.14 -23.32
CA LEU A 171 5.22 -4.84 -23.98
C LEU A 171 5.73 -4.98 -25.41
N THR A 172 6.76 -5.79 -25.64
CA THR A 172 7.29 -6.09 -26.98
C THR A 172 6.22 -6.70 -27.87
N THR A 173 5.43 -7.63 -27.34
CA THR A 173 4.36 -8.31 -28.09
C THR A 173 3.26 -7.34 -28.47
N VAL A 174 2.84 -6.48 -27.54
CA VAL A 174 1.81 -5.47 -27.78
C VAL A 174 2.27 -4.43 -28.82
N LEU A 175 3.52 -3.94 -28.71
CA LEU A 175 4.07 -3.01 -29.68
C LEU A 175 4.16 -3.59 -31.08
N LYS A 176 4.58 -4.85 -31.22
CA LYS A 176 4.57 -5.56 -32.52
C LYS A 176 3.17 -5.65 -33.13
N ARG A 177 2.12 -5.92 -32.33
CA ARG A 177 0.74 -5.97 -32.80
C ARG A 177 0.24 -4.66 -33.37
N ILE A 178 0.76 -3.53 -32.90
CA ILE A 178 0.42 -2.19 -33.38
C ILE A 178 1.37 -1.66 -34.46
N GLY A 179 2.27 -2.49 -35.00
CA GLY A 179 3.17 -2.15 -36.11
C GLY A 179 4.52 -1.61 -35.69
N ILE A 180 4.86 -1.57 -34.41
CA ILE A 180 6.16 -1.12 -33.90
C ILE A 180 7.03 -2.33 -33.62
N ALA A 181 7.92 -2.66 -34.55
CA ALA A 181 8.71 -3.89 -34.49
C ALA A 181 10.09 -3.72 -33.78
N ASN A 182 10.55 -2.47 -33.59
CA ASN A 182 11.84 -2.21 -32.97
C ASN A 182 11.80 -2.56 -31.46
N PRO A 183 12.57 -3.58 -30.98
CA PRO A 183 12.55 -4.01 -29.58
C PRO A 183 13.05 -2.94 -28.61
N GLU A 184 13.92 -2.01 -29.05
CA GLU A 184 14.44 -0.94 -28.22
C GLU A 184 13.34 0.01 -27.73
N VAL A 185 12.26 0.15 -28.50
CA VAL A 185 11.10 0.95 -28.10
C VAL A 185 10.46 0.39 -26.82
N ALA A 186 10.38 -0.94 -26.68
CA ALA A 186 9.87 -1.58 -25.46
C ALA A 186 10.75 -1.24 -24.25
N HIS A 187 12.08 -1.31 -24.39
CA HIS A 187 13.01 -0.95 -23.31
C HIS A 187 12.91 0.54 -22.94
N MET A 188 12.82 1.42 -23.93
CA MET A 188 12.67 2.87 -23.68
C MET A 188 11.38 3.19 -22.92
N VAL A 189 10.25 2.65 -23.37
CA VAL A 189 8.95 2.85 -22.73
C VAL A 189 8.96 2.28 -21.31
N TYR A 190 9.49 1.06 -21.15
CA TYR A 190 9.58 0.41 -19.85
C TYR A 190 10.46 1.20 -18.88
N GLY A 191 11.66 1.57 -19.31
CA GLY A 191 12.59 2.37 -18.50
C GLY A 191 12.01 3.72 -18.09
N ALA A 192 11.31 4.41 -19.01
CA ALA A 192 10.62 5.65 -18.71
C ALA A 192 9.50 5.46 -17.69
N ALA A 193 8.65 4.42 -17.83
CA ALA A 193 7.56 4.14 -16.92
C ALA A 193 8.07 3.83 -15.50
N ILE A 194 9.08 2.96 -15.38
CA ILE A 194 9.71 2.66 -14.08
C ILE A 194 10.37 3.90 -13.49
N GLY A 195 11.11 4.68 -14.29
CA GLY A 195 11.70 5.94 -13.83
C GLY A 195 10.65 6.90 -13.27
N MET A 196 9.52 7.07 -13.97
CA MET A 196 8.40 7.90 -13.49
C MET A 196 7.80 7.38 -12.19
N SER A 197 7.69 6.05 -12.01
CA SER A 197 7.20 5.47 -10.76
C SER A 197 8.08 5.78 -9.55
N MET A 198 9.38 6.00 -9.78
CA MET A 198 10.38 6.28 -8.75
C MET A 198 10.59 7.78 -8.46
N ILE A 199 10.11 8.67 -9.32
CA ILE A 199 10.22 10.11 -9.10
C ILE A 199 9.29 10.52 -7.96
N ASN A 200 9.86 11.11 -6.90
CA ASN A 200 9.12 11.79 -5.86
C ASN A 200 8.72 13.16 -6.38
N ASP A 201 7.49 13.28 -6.86
CA ASP A 201 6.94 14.54 -7.32
C ASP A 201 6.07 15.14 -6.20
N GLU A 202 6.63 16.09 -5.46
CA GLU A 202 5.91 16.83 -4.42
C GLU A 202 4.73 17.64 -5.01
N ASP A 203 4.85 18.05 -6.28
CA ASP A 203 3.84 18.80 -6.99
C ASP A 203 2.66 17.96 -7.48
N ARG A 204 2.60 16.68 -7.14
CA ARG A 204 1.53 15.76 -7.59
C ARG A 204 1.26 15.83 -9.09
N ARG A 205 2.27 16.04 -9.89
CA ARG A 205 2.10 15.96 -11.34
C ARG A 205 1.52 14.60 -11.68
N ASP A 206 0.49 14.65 -12.49
CA ASP A 206 -0.17 13.44 -12.96
C ASP A 206 0.82 12.63 -13.82
N LYS A 207 1.45 11.63 -13.20
CA LYS A 207 2.40 10.74 -13.88
C LYS A 207 1.75 10.09 -15.10
N THR A 208 0.44 9.93 -15.09
CA THR A 208 -0.32 9.36 -16.21
C THR A 208 -0.34 10.29 -17.41
N LYS A 209 -0.30 11.62 -17.22
CA LYS A 209 -0.17 12.58 -18.33
C LYS A 209 1.20 12.51 -18.99
N SER A 210 2.25 12.40 -18.19
CA SER A 210 3.62 12.30 -18.70
C SER A 210 3.82 11.02 -19.51
N ILE A 211 3.33 9.88 -18.99
CA ILE A 211 3.39 8.63 -19.74
C ILE A 211 2.48 8.64 -20.96
N GLY A 212 1.32 9.30 -20.88
CA GLY A 212 0.43 9.52 -22.03
C GLY A 212 1.13 10.23 -23.17
N SER A 213 1.86 11.31 -22.89
CA SER A 213 2.64 12.03 -23.89
C SER A 213 3.74 11.16 -24.54
N LEU A 214 4.40 10.30 -23.76
CA LEU A 214 5.35 9.33 -24.29
C LEU A 214 4.64 8.30 -25.19
N VAL A 215 3.48 7.80 -24.78
CA VAL A 215 2.67 6.87 -25.57
C VAL A 215 2.27 7.49 -26.92
N ASP A 216 1.77 8.74 -26.91
CA ASP A 216 1.41 9.46 -28.12
C ASP A 216 2.61 9.63 -29.07
N LEU A 217 3.79 9.96 -28.52
CA LEU A 217 5.02 10.05 -29.29
C LEU A 217 5.39 8.70 -29.93
N VAL A 218 5.32 7.61 -29.17
CA VAL A 218 5.60 6.27 -29.67
C VAL A 218 4.60 5.85 -30.76
N LEU A 219 3.32 6.18 -30.58
CA LEU A 219 2.29 5.89 -31.60
C LEU A 219 2.48 6.67 -32.89
N ALA A 220 3.12 7.85 -32.83
CA ALA A 220 3.49 8.61 -34.03
C ALA A 220 4.64 7.97 -34.86
N LEU A 221 5.32 6.95 -34.34
CA LEU A 221 6.34 6.17 -35.06
C LEU A 221 5.75 4.98 -35.86
N ARG A 222 4.45 4.80 -35.85
CA ARG A 222 3.71 3.71 -36.54
C ARG A 222 3.81 3.77 -38.05
#